data_28ea2353b8855f8da7c0b847dcffa601
#
_entry.id   28ea2353b8855f8da7c0b847dcffa601
#
_cell.length_a   1.000
_cell.length_b   1.000
_cell.length_c   1.000
_cell.angle_alpha   90.00
_cell.angle_beta   90.00
_cell.angle_gamma   90.00
#
_symmetry.space_group_name_H-M   'P 1'
#
loop_
_entity.id
_entity.type
_entity.pdbx_description
1 polymer ?
#
loop_
_entity_poly.entity_id
_entity_poly.type
_entity_poly.pdbx_seq_one_letter_code
_entity_poly.pdbx_strand_id
1 'polypeptide(L)'
;FNEGDVVTTVIKCADGETVVLTHDCSLPRPYSRGYRVQGTKGIYMEDGGVIYLEGQTVDDPNHWTHSWNDAAPYIDKYEHPLWKKYKVDGVHAGGHGGMDYLVLSAFAESVRMDAKPPIDVYDTATWMAVTALSEQSIAIGGAPVPFPDFTNGMWIDREPYRRGTFCLDEVCTDYFDEEE
;
A
#
# COMPACT_ATOMS: atom_id res chain seq x y z
N PHE A 1 19.00 16.33 18.77
CA PHE A 1 17.75 15.72 18.26
C PHE A 1 17.60 14.34 18.88
N ASN A 2 16.37 13.97 19.24
CA ASN A 2 16.08 12.68 19.88
C ASN A 2 15.53 11.62 18.90
N GLU A 3 15.45 11.97 17.62
CA GLU A 3 14.93 11.09 16.56
C GLU A 3 16.08 10.51 15.75
N GLY A 4 15.92 9.28 15.26
CA GLY A 4 16.89 8.67 14.34
C GLY A 4 16.81 9.31 12.96
N ASP A 5 17.94 9.44 12.28
CA ASP A 5 17.99 9.95 10.89
C ASP A 5 17.29 9.00 9.92
N VAL A 6 17.48 7.70 10.15
CA VAL A 6 16.77 6.62 9.44
C VAL A 6 16.26 5.61 10.47
N VAL A 7 14.96 5.37 10.45
CA VAL A 7 14.32 4.37 11.32
C VAL A 7 13.67 3.30 10.45
N THR A 8 14.10 2.05 10.64
CA THR A 8 13.51 0.89 9.96
C THR A 8 12.69 0.07 10.94
N THR A 9 11.42 -0.14 10.62
CA THR A 9 10.49 -0.94 11.39
C THR A 9 10.10 -2.18 10.59
N VAL A 10 10.22 -3.35 11.20
CA VAL A 10 9.78 -4.62 10.62
C VAL A 10 8.53 -5.09 11.35
N ILE A 11 7.45 -5.28 10.61
CA ILE A 11 6.16 -5.72 11.14
C ILE A 11 5.85 -7.10 10.59
N LYS A 12 5.60 -8.05 11.48
CA LYS A 12 5.11 -9.38 11.13
C LYS A 12 3.59 -9.36 11.21
N CYS A 13 2.93 -9.59 10.08
CA CYS A 13 1.47 -9.65 10.01
C CYS A 13 0.95 -11.04 10.41
N ALA A 14 -0.33 -11.12 10.76
CA ALA A 14 -0.97 -12.32 11.27
C ALA A 14 -1.03 -13.45 10.22
N ASP A 15 -1.29 -13.10 8.95
CA ASP A 15 -1.39 -14.06 7.85
C ASP A 15 -0.05 -14.42 7.21
N GLY A 16 1.04 -13.89 7.76
CA GLY A 16 2.40 -14.29 7.39
C GLY A 16 3.20 -13.26 6.62
N GLU A 17 2.58 -12.21 6.14
CA GLU A 17 3.25 -11.12 5.44
C GLU A 17 4.23 -10.40 6.35
N THR A 18 5.23 -9.80 5.73
CA THR A 18 6.19 -8.94 6.41
C THR A 18 6.18 -7.57 5.77
N VAL A 19 5.90 -6.55 6.56
CA VAL A 19 5.98 -5.16 6.14
C VAL A 19 7.27 -4.55 6.68
N VAL A 20 8.04 -3.92 5.82
CA VAL A 20 9.25 -3.17 6.18
C VAL A 20 9.00 -1.70 5.87
N LEU A 21 9.00 -0.88 6.89
CA LEU A 21 8.83 0.57 6.78
C LEU A 21 10.15 1.26 7.07
N THR A 22 10.54 2.20 6.22
CA THR A 22 11.72 3.05 6.45
C THR A 22 11.28 4.50 6.50
N HIS A 23 11.47 5.14 7.65
CA HIS A 23 11.28 6.55 7.84
C HIS A 23 12.62 7.27 7.67
N ASP A 24 12.75 8.03 6.62
CA ASP A 24 13.94 8.77 6.24
C ASP A 24 13.53 10.14 5.70
N CYS A 25 13.52 11.16 6.56
CA CYS A 25 13.08 12.51 6.22
C CYS A 25 14.19 13.56 6.34
N SER A 26 15.32 13.22 6.92
CA SER A 26 16.37 14.17 7.26
C SER A 26 17.60 14.08 6.37
N LEU A 27 17.80 13.01 5.65
CA LEU A 27 18.97 12.81 4.81
C LEU A 27 18.73 13.20 3.35
N PRO A 28 19.76 13.68 2.64
CA PRO A 28 19.63 14.05 1.22
C PRO A 28 19.28 12.84 0.35
N ARG A 29 18.08 12.85 -0.23
CA ARG A 29 17.61 11.86 -1.19
C ARG A 29 16.52 12.45 -2.08
N PRO A 30 16.31 11.94 -3.28
CA PRO A 30 15.10 12.27 -4.03
C PRO A 30 13.86 11.77 -3.28
N TYR A 31 12.72 12.44 -3.49
CA TYR A 31 11.47 11.96 -2.94
C TYR A 31 11.11 10.60 -3.55
N SER A 32 10.86 9.65 -2.69
CA SER A 32 10.31 8.34 -3.05
C SER A 32 9.67 7.74 -1.82
N ARG A 33 8.58 7.02 -2.01
CA ARG A 33 8.00 6.16 -0.98
C ARG A 33 8.72 4.82 -0.89
N GLY A 34 9.61 4.53 -1.87
CA GLY A 34 10.35 3.27 -1.93
C GLY A 34 9.44 2.06 -1.99
N TYR A 35 8.27 2.20 -2.63
CA TYR A 35 7.25 1.17 -2.60
C TYR A 35 7.74 -0.09 -3.29
N ARG A 36 7.72 -1.20 -2.56
CA ARG A 36 8.09 -2.53 -3.05
C ARG A 36 7.05 -3.53 -2.58
N VAL A 37 6.49 -4.27 -3.53
CA VAL A 37 5.58 -5.38 -3.25
C VAL A 37 6.13 -6.64 -3.87
N GLN A 38 6.25 -7.69 -3.09
CA GLN A 38 6.71 -9.00 -3.54
C GLN A 38 5.70 -10.06 -3.12
N GLY A 39 5.14 -10.73 -4.11
CA GLY A 39 4.25 -11.87 -3.95
C GLY A 39 4.92 -13.18 -4.36
N THR A 40 4.13 -14.24 -4.46
CA THR A 40 4.59 -15.58 -4.84
C THR A 40 4.99 -15.70 -6.31
N LYS A 41 4.47 -14.81 -7.19
CA LYS A 41 4.67 -14.88 -8.64
C LYS A 41 5.33 -13.63 -9.24
N GLY A 42 5.75 -12.68 -8.42
CA GLY A 42 6.38 -11.49 -8.95
C GLY A 42 6.76 -10.46 -7.90
N ILE A 43 7.41 -9.42 -8.38
CA ILE A 43 7.85 -8.28 -7.56
C ILE A 43 7.73 -6.99 -8.37
N TYR A 44 7.26 -5.95 -7.71
CA TYR A 44 7.24 -4.57 -8.22
C TYR A 44 8.09 -3.67 -7.34
N MET A 45 8.79 -2.73 -7.94
CA MET A 45 9.55 -1.68 -7.24
C MET A 45 9.26 -0.31 -7.86
N GLU A 46 8.83 0.63 -7.03
CA GLU A 46 8.60 2.03 -7.43
C GLU A 46 9.90 2.70 -7.86
N ASP A 47 10.95 2.53 -7.08
CA ASP A 47 12.28 3.04 -7.42
C ASP A 47 12.81 2.31 -8.66
N GLY A 48 12.95 3.07 -9.74
CA GLY A 48 13.31 2.54 -11.05
C GLY A 48 12.13 2.14 -11.94
N GLY A 49 10.89 2.10 -11.41
CA GLY A 49 9.70 1.74 -12.19
C GLY A 49 9.80 0.35 -12.83
N VAL A 50 10.19 -0.65 -12.03
CA VAL A 50 10.55 -1.97 -12.54
C VAL A 50 9.68 -3.07 -11.97
N ILE A 51 9.50 -4.14 -12.75
CA ILE A 51 8.68 -5.30 -12.39
C ILE A 51 9.34 -6.59 -12.89
N TYR A 52 9.11 -7.66 -12.15
CA TYR A 52 9.34 -9.03 -12.61
C TYR A 52 8.09 -9.86 -12.35
N LEU A 53 7.60 -10.56 -13.35
CA LEU A 53 6.48 -11.50 -13.23
C LEU A 53 6.90 -12.86 -13.77
N GLU A 54 6.68 -13.91 -12.99
CA GLU A 54 6.99 -15.28 -13.38
C GLU A 54 6.23 -15.64 -14.67
N GLY A 55 6.96 -16.17 -15.66
CA GLY A 55 6.41 -16.59 -16.95
C GLY A 55 5.99 -15.46 -17.91
N GLN A 56 6.03 -14.19 -17.49
CA GLN A 56 5.69 -13.04 -18.34
C GLN A 56 6.88 -12.13 -18.66
N THR A 57 7.92 -12.22 -17.88
CA THR A 57 9.17 -11.52 -18.17
C THR A 57 10.01 -12.34 -19.14
N VAL A 58 10.80 -11.66 -19.99
CA VAL A 58 11.71 -12.34 -20.92
C VAL A 58 12.75 -13.09 -20.12
N ASP A 59 12.57 -14.40 -20.03
CA ASP A 59 13.49 -15.27 -19.31
C ASP A 59 14.78 -15.49 -20.11
N ASP A 60 15.91 -15.49 -19.43
CA ASP A 60 17.14 -16.07 -19.94
C ASP A 60 16.88 -17.57 -20.22
N PRO A 61 17.30 -18.11 -21.38
CA PRO A 61 17.20 -19.52 -21.73
C PRO A 61 17.80 -20.48 -20.67
N ASN A 62 18.62 -19.96 -19.76
CA ASN A 62 19.22 -20.70 -18.65
C ASN A 62 18.42 -20.65 -17.33
N HIS A 63 17.21 -20.14 -17.33
CA HIS A 63 16.34 -19.93 -16.16
C HIS A 63 16.90 -18.96 -15.09
N TRP A 64 17.91 -18.19 -15.43
CA TRP A 64 18.44 -17.12 -14.58
C TRP A 64 18.13 -15.78 -15.22
N THR A 65 17.18 -15.06 -14.66
CA THR A 65 16.99 -13.69 -15.09
C THR A 65 17.71 -12.73 -14.14
N HIS A 66 18.59 -11.90 -14.71
CA HIS A 66 19.26 -10.81 -14.02
C HIS A 66 18.69 -9.46 -14.41
N SER A 67 17.56 -9.48 -15.11
CA SER A 67 16.97 -8.29 -15.70
C SER A 67 15.60 -8.01 -15.12
N TRP A 68 15.31 -6.74 -14.97
CA TRP A 68 13.99 -6.23 -14.65
C TRP A 68 13.30 -5.77 -15.93
N ASN A 69 11.98 -5.86 -15.97
CA ASN A 69 11.18 -5.27 -17.01
C ASN A 69 10.69 -3.88 -16.58
N ASP A 70 10.42 -3.04 -17.57
CA ASP A 70 9.72 -1.77 -17.37
C ASP A 70 8.31 -2.04 -16.84
N ALA A 71 7.95 -1.37 -15.75
CA ALA A 71 6.63 -1.52 -15.16
C ALA A 71 5.52 -0.74 -15.89
N ALA A 72 5.86 0.24 -16.73
CA ALA A 72 4.88 1.14 -17.34
C ALA A 72 3.76 0.40 -18.11
N PRO A 73 4.02 -0.60 -18.96
CA PRO A 73 2.97 -1.33 -19.66
C PRO A 73 2.00 -2.07 -18.73
N TYR A 74 2.52 -2.56 -17.62
CA TYR A 74 1.71 -3.25 -16.60
C TYR A 74 0.88 -2.27 -15.78
N ILE A 75 1.44 -1.12 -15.41
CA ILE A 75 0.71 -0.04 -14.74
C ILE A 75 -0.47 0.40 -15.60
N ASP A 76 -0.28 0.65 -16.88
CA ASP A 76 -1.35 1.05 -17.80
C ASP A 76 -2.47 0.00 -17.89
N LYS A 77 -2.10 -1.28 -17.91
CA LYS A 77 -3.07 -2.39 -17.96
C LYS A 77 -3.83 -2.54 -16.64
N TYR A 78 -3.12 -2.57 -15.52
CA TYR A 78 -3.66 -2.95 -14.21
C TYR A 78 -3.91 -1.77 -13.25
N GLU A 79 -3.78 -0.53 -13.75
CA GLU A 79 -4.05 0.64 -12.92
C GLU A 79 -5.48 0.65 -12.40
N HIS A 80 -5.63 0.97 -11.13
CA HIS A 80 -6.93 1.03 -10.46
C HIS A 80 -7.91 1.93 -11.20
N PRO A 81 -9.19 1.51 -11.40
CA PRO A 81 -10.19 2.31 -12.13
C PRO A 81 -10.37 3.73 -11.58
N LEU A 82 -10.23 3.91 -10.28
CA LEU A 82 -10.28 5.23 -9.63
C LEU A 82 -9.21 6.18 -10.19
N TRP A 83 -7.97 5.69 -10.39
CA TRP A 83 -6.89 6.49 -10.95
C TRP A 83 -7.09 6.76 -12.44
N LYS A 84 -7.58 5.78 -13.20
CA LYS A 84 -7.93 5.98 -14.62
C LYS A 84 -9.00 7.06 -14.76
N LYS A 85 -10.05 7.00 -13.96
CA LYS A 85 -11.11 8.02 -13.92
C LYS A 85 -10.57 9.38 -13.52
N TYR A 86 -9.77 9.45 -12.46
CA TYR A 86 -9.16 10.69 -11.98
C TYR A 86 -8.32 11.39 -13.04
N LYS A 87 -7.52 10.64 -13.78
CA LYS A 87 -6.71 11.16 -14.89
C LYS A 87 -7.58 11.74 -16.02
N VAL A 88 -8.69 11.07 -16.35
CA VAL A 88 -9.61 11.49 -17.42
C VAL A 88 -10.40 12.74 -17.00
N ASP A 89 -10.90 12.77 -15.77
CA ASP A 89 -11.70 13.89 -15.27
C ASP A 89 -10.87 15.18 -15.07
N GLY A 90 -9.54 15.09 -15.20
CA GLY A 90 -8.64 16.24 -15.13
C GLY A 90 -8.68 16.96 -13.76
N VAL A 91 -9.05 16.24 -12.73
CA VAL A 91 -9.17 16.80 -11.38
C VAL A 91 -7.78 17.05 -10.81
N HIS A 92 -7.23 18.21 -11.11
CA HIS A 92 -5.97 18.70 -10.56
C HIS A 92 -6.17 19.54 -9.31
N ALA A 93 -7.37 19.52 -8.74
CA ALA A 93 -7.73 20.34 -7.59
C ALA A 93 -7.30 19.69 -6.28
N GLY A 94 -6.48 20.38 -5.51
CA GLY A 94 -6.14 20.02 -4.15
C GLY A 94 -4.66 19.73 -3.91
N GLY A 95 -4.27 19.70 -2.62
CA GLY A 95 -2.93 19.38 -2.17
C GLY A 95 -2.51 17.94 -2.49
N HIS A 96 -1.22 17.68 -2.36
CA HIS A 96 -0.62 16.35 -2.53
C HIS A 96 -0.97 15.66 -3.87
N GLY A 97 -0.96 16.43 -4.98
CA GLY A 97 -1.26 15.90 -6.31
C GLY A 97 -2.71 15.43 -6.51
N GLY A 98 -3.66 16.02 -5.74
CA GLY A 98 -5.08 15.68 -5.81
C GLY A 98 -5.55 14.61 -4.82
N MET A 99 -4.67 14.05 -4.03
CA MET A 99 -5.00 13.03 -3.02
C MET A 99 -6.02 13.55 -2.00
N ASP A 100 -5.88 14.81 -1.56
CA ASP A 100 -6.79 15.42 -0.59
C ASP A 100 -8.23 15.47 -1.12
N TYR A 101 -8.40 15.76 -2.41
CA TYR A 101 -9.71 15.72 -3.05
C TYR A 101 -10.33 14.32 -3.00
N LEU A 102 -9.57 13.29 -3.28
CA LEU A 102 -10.06 11.90 -3.26
C LEU A 102 -10.46 11.48 -1.85
N VAL A 103 -9.64 11.78 -0.85
CA VAL A 103 -9.92 11.46 0.55
C VAL A 103 -11.19 12.16 1.06
N LEU A 104 -11.31 13.49 0.82
CA LEU A 104 -12.48 14.25 1.23
C LEU A 104 -13.75 13.81 0.48
N SER A 105 -13.62 13.48 -0.80
CA SER A 105 -14.74 12.99 -1.60
C SER A 105 -15.22 11.62 -1.12
N ALA A 106 -14.32 10.70 -0.78
CA ALA A 106 -14.65 9.40 -0.21
C ALA A 106 -15.40 9.55 1.13
N PHE A 107 -14.94 10.45 1.99
CA PHE A 107 -15.61 10.74 3.25
C PHE A 107 -17.02 11.33 3.02
N ALA A 108 -17.14 12.33 2.15
CA ALA A 108 -18.43 12.94 1.83
C ALA A 108 -19.42 11.95 1.21
N GLU A 109 -18.95 11.05 0.34
CA GLU A 109 -19.76 9.99 -0.24
C GLU A 109 -20.26 9.03 0.85
N SER A 110 -19.39 8.60 1.75
CA SER A 110 -19.73 7.70 2.85
C SER A 110 -20.82 8.29 3.75
N VAL A 111 -20.70 9.58 4.10
CA VAL A 111 -21.72 10.30 4.88
C VAL A 111 -23.06 10.37 4.13
N ARG A 112 -23.04 10.68 2.85
CA ARG A 112 -24.27 10.77 2.02
C ARG A 112 -24.97 9.42 1.84
N MET A 113 -24.21 8.34 1.82
CA MET A 113 -24.73 6.98 1.64
C MET A 113 -25.08 6.30 2.96
N ASP A 114 -24.83 6.95 4.09
CA ASP A 114 -24.91 6.34 5.43
C ASP A 114 -24.14 5.00 5.47
N ALA A 115 -22.90 5.04 5.01
CA ALA A 115 -22.06 3.87 4.82
C ALA A 115 -20.72 4.02 5.54
N LYS A 116 -20.05 2.91 5.82
CA LYS A 116 -18.68 2.95 6.38
C LYS A 116 -17.74 3.62 5.36
N PRO A 117 -16.76 4.39 5.80
CA PRO A 117 -15.71 4.89 4.91
C PRO A 117 -14.81 3.74 4.43
N PRO A 118 -14.15 3.87 3.25
CA PRO A 118 -13.20 2.87 2.76
C PRO A 118 -12.04 2.59 3.73
N ILE A 119 -11.65 3.61 4.48
CA ILE A 119 -10.67 3.53 5.57
C ILE A 119 -11.39 3.93 6.85
N ASP A 120 -11.52 3.01 7.78
CA ASP A 120 -12.23 3.26 9.03
C ASP A 120 -11.30 3.71 10.17
N VAL A 121 -11.89 3.95 11.34
CA VAL A 121 -11.14 4.39 12.52
C VAL A 121 -10.16 3.34 13.02
N TYR A 122 -10.42 2.06 12.82
CA TYR A 122 -9.55 0.97 13.25
C TYR A 122 -8.33 0.86 12.33
N ASP A 123 -8.49 1.05 11.02
CA ASP A 123 -7.38 1.17 10.07
C ASP A 123 -6.47 2.32 10.47
N THR A 124 -7.06 3.49 10.74
CA THR A 124 -6.32 4.67 11.15
C THR A 124 -5.56 4.45 12.46
N ALA A 125 -6.22 3.87 13.48
CA ALA A 125 -5.59 3.57 14.77
C ALA A 125 -4.41 2.59 14.60
N THR A 126 -4.59 1.57 13.78
CA THR A 126 -3.56 0.58 13.46
C THR A 126 -2.34 1.23 12.80
N TRP A 127 -2.55 2.07 11.79
CA TRP A 127 -1.44 2.73 11.11
C TRP A 127 -0.70 3.72 12.00
N MET A 128 -1.44 4.49 12.81
CA MET A 128 -0.83 5.46 13.73
C MET A 128 -0.07 4.81 14.88
N ALA A 129 -0.47 3.61 15.31
CA ALA A 129 0.22 2.87 16.36
C ALA A 129 1.66 2.48 15.98
N VAL A 130 1.95 2.32 14.69
CA VAL A 130 3.29 1.93 14.20
C VAL A 130 4.36 2.88 14.71
N THR A 131 4.13 4.19 14.72
CA THR A 131 5.09 5.18 15.20
C THR A 131 5.44 4.97 16.68
N ALA A 132 4.42 4.87 17.52
CA ALA A 132 4.61 4.70 18.96
C ALA A 132 5.24 3.34 19.31
N LEU A 133 4.86 2.29 18.60
CA LEU A 133 5.44 0.95 18.81
C LEU A 133 6.89 0.87 18.32
N SER A 134 7.22 1.55 17.25
CA SER A 134 8.61 1.66 16.76
C SER A 134 9.49 2.37 17.77
N GLU A 135 9.02 3.47 18.36
CA GLU A 135 9.72 4.19 19.42
C GLU A 135 9.91 3.29 20.66
N GLN A 136 8.86 2.60 21.08
CA GLN A 136 8.94 1.66 22.20
C GLN A 136 9.95 0.54 21.94
N SER A 137 9.96 -0.05 20.75
CA SER A 137 10.92 -1.10 20.38
C SER A 137 12.35 -0.56 20.43
N ILE A 138 12.62 0.62 19.91
CA ILE A 138 13.94 1.27 19.97
C ILE A 138 14.37 1.48 21.41
N ALA A 139 13.48 1.97 22.27
CA ALA A 139 13.79 2.23 23.69
C ALA A 139 14.21 0.97 24.47
N ILE A 140 13.78 -0.20 24.03
CA ILE A 140 14.15 -1.50 24.64
C ILE A 140 15.18 -2.28 23.81
N GLY A 141 15.95 -1.58 22.97
CA GLY A 141 17.06 -2.16 22.21
C GLY A 141 16.67 -2.90 20.92
N GLY A 142 15.53 -2.56 20.33
CA GLY A 142 15.02 -3.19 19.09
C GLY A 142 14.30 -4.52 19.33
N ALA A 143 13.88 -4.77 20.55
CA ALA A 143 13.12 -5.99 20.87
C ALA A 143 11.68 -5.90 20.27
N PRO A 144 11.08 -7.04 19.88
CA PRO A 144 9.70 -7.06 19.41
C PRO A 144 8.74 -6.56 20.49
N VAL A 145 7.78 -5.74 20.05
CA VAL A 145 6.67 -5.27 20.89
C VAL A 145 5.35 -5.80 20.33
N PRO A 146 4.39 -6.21 21.17
CA PRO A 146 3.11 -6.69 20.70
C PRO A 146 2.30 -5.56 20.07
N PHE A 147 1.67 -5.84 18.95
CA PHE A 147 0.74 -4.91 18.32
C PHE A 147 -0.63 -5.00 19.01
N PRO A 148 -1.24 -3.87 19.43
CA PRO A 148 -2.54 -3.90 20.07
C PRO A 148 -3.65 -4.22 19.05
N ASP A 149 -4.60 -5.03 19.47
CA ASP A 149 -5.81 -5.27 18.71
C ASP A 149 -6.87 -4.22 19.08
N PHE A 150 -7.07 -3.25 18.19
CA PHE A 150 -8.07 -2.18 18.38
C PHE A 150 -9.49 -2.65 18.07
N THR A 151 -9.64 -3.79 17.38
CA THR A 151 -10.93 -4.30 16.90
C THR A 151 -11.56 -5.34 17.81
N ASN A 152 -10.81 -5.77 18.84
CA ASN A 152 -11.23 -6.86 19.73
C ASN A 152 -11.53 -8.16 18.96
N GLY A 153 -10.71 -8.49 17.97
CA GLY A 153 -10.80 -9.69 17.13
C GLY A 153 -11.65 -9.53 15.87
N MET A 154 -12.36 -8.42 15.67
CA MET A 154 -13.23 -8.24 14.51
C MET A 154 -12.48 -8.12 13.18
N TRP A 155 -11.16 -7.92 13.20
CA TRP A 155 -10.35 -7.87 11.98
C TRP A 155 -10.20 -9.22 11.29
N ILE A 156 -10.40 -10.34 12.02
CA ILE A 156 -10.25 -11.72 11.52
C ILE A 156 -11.28 -12.03 10.43
N ASP A 157 -12.52 -11.60 10.65
CA ASP A 157 -13.66 -11.84 9.75
C ASP A 157 -14.18 -10.50 9.18
N ARG A 158 -13.28 -9.62 8.75
CA ARG A 158 -13.67 -8.34 8.18
C ARG A 158 -14.31 -8.55 6.81
N GLU A 159 -15.60 -8.23 6.71
CA GLU A 159 -16.30 -8.23 5.43
C GLU A 159 -15.73 -7.14 4.50
N PRO A 160 -15.44 -7.48 3.24
CA PRO A 160 -15.00 -6.51 2.23
C PRO A 160 -16.02 -5.39 2.07
N TYR A 161 -15.56 -4.14 2.06
CA TYR A 161 -16.41 -2.99 1.82
C TYR A 161 -16.51 -2.72 0.32
N ARG A 162 -17.66 -3.04 -0.27
CA ARG A 162 -17.89 -3.00 -1.74
C ARG A 162 -18.92 -1.95 -2.15
N ARG A 163 -18.99 -0.81 -1.49
CA ARG A 163 -19.97 0.23 -1.79
C ARG A 163 -19.31 1.57 -2.08
N GLY A 164 -19.79 2.24 -3.13
CA GLY A 164 -19.38 3.60 -3.47
C GLY A 164 -18.24 3.67 -4.49
N THR A 165 -18.01 4.86 -4.97
CA THR A 165 -17.01 5.17 -6.02
C THR A 165 -15.58 4.95 -5.55
N PHE A 166 -15.34 5.09 -4.24
CA PHE A 166 -14.01 5.03 -3.63
C PHE A 166 -13.75 3.71 -2.91
N CYS A 167 -14.54 2.67 -3.21
CA CYS A 167 -14.30 1.32 -2.70
C CYS A 167 -12.98 0.78 -3.23
N LEU A 168 -12.14 0.24 -2.35
CA LEU A 168 -10.85 -0.36 -2.72
C LEU A 168 -10.92 -1.88 -2.82
N ASP A 169 -11.98 -2.49 -2.30
CA ASP A 169 -12.10 -3.96 -2.20
C ASP A 169 -12.70 -4.61 -3.48
N GLU A 170 -13.23 -3.81 -4.40
CA GLU A 170 -13.81 -4.33 -5.67
C GLU A 170 -12.78 -4.64 -6.75
N VAL A 171 -11.57 -4.15 -6.61
CA VAL A 171 -10.59 -4.13 -7.71
C VAL A 171 -9.96 -5.49 -7.98
N CYS A 172 -10.03 -6.39 -7.00
CA CYS A 172 -9.27 -7.64 -7.07
C CYS A 172 -9.91 -8.75 -7.90
N THR A 173 -11.22 -8.71 -8.15
CA THR A 173 -11.93 -9.82 -8.79
C THR A 173 -11.78 -9.81 -10.31
N ASP A 174 -11.83 -8.65 -10.95
CA ASP A 174 -11.85 -8.55 -12.41
C ASP A 174 -10.51 -8.86 -13.09
N TYR A 175 -9.40 -8.84 -12.34
CA TYR A 175 -8.07 -9.07 -12.88
C TYR A 175 -7.63 -10.54 -12.85
N PHE A 176 -8.31 -11.38 -12.10
CA PHE A 176 -7.92 -12.78 -11.90
C PHE A 176 -8.84 -13.78 -12.62
N ASP A 177 -9.99 -13.31 -13.13
CA ASP A 177 -10.98 -14.17 -13.79
C ASP A 177 -10.72 -14.40 -15.29
N GLU A 178 -9.64 -13.81 -15.86
CA GLU A 178 -9.32 -13.93 -17.30
C GLU A 178 -8.35 -15.07 -17.66
N GLU A 179 -7.95 -15.93 -16.70
CA GLU A 179 -7.08 -17.08 -16.97
C GLU A 179 -7.70 -18.40 -16.47
N GLU A 180 -8.73 -18.88 -17.16
CA GLU A 180 -9.03 -20.30 -17.30
C GLU A 180 -8.94 -20.76 -18.76
#